data_a3b54e3a8d0be8c6d89b740571686a7c
#
_entry.id   a3b54e3a8d0be8c6d89b740571686a7c
#
_cell.length_a   1.000
_cell.length_b   1.000
_cell.length_c   1.000
_cell.angle_alpha   90.00
_cell.angle_beta   90.00
_cell.angle_gamma   90.00
#
_symmetry.space_group_name_H-M   'P 1'
#
loop_
_entity.id
_entity.type
_entity.pdbx_description
1 polymer ?
#
loop_
_entity_poly.entity_id
_entity_poly.type
_entity_poly.pdbx_seq_one_letter_code
_entity_poly.pdbx_strand_id
1 'polypeptide(L)'
;HLGNALAADLDAQLAQKAHSFSNSVGTGSAEMKIDVLFDAMKTLRNNHAPGPYFYVGSTEQVWDKTYGLLEDFVNTSNFAGAPAQDEAVRNGYVGRLAGFDVLTTPEITGSVSASTPNADAIAGNKECLAFAWSGDDLIRVEEEREGSKLKSSWVGSYFGAAGVLADSYGVRVISRIG
;
A
#
# COMPACT_ATOMS: atom_id res chain seq x y z
N HIS A 1 -22.00 3.73 2.42
CA HIS A 1 -21.47 2.61 1.64
C HIS A 1 -20.89 3.04 0.28
N LEU A 2 -21.58 3.94 -0.47
CA LEU A 2 -21.10 4.40 -1.81
C LEU A 2 -19.74 5.09 -1.74
N GLY A 3 -19.54 6.00 -0.78
CA GLY A 3 -18.26 6.70 -0.59
C GLY A 3 -17.11 5.74 -0.26
N ASN A 4 -17.36 4.71 0.54
CA ASN A 4 -16.34 3.70 0.85
C ASN A 4 -15.97 2.87 -0.39
N ALA A 5 -16.95 2.54 -1.24
CA ALA A 5 -16.67 1.79 -2.47
C ALA A 5 -15.82 2.60 -3.45
N LEU A 6 -16.10 3.90 -3.59
CA LEU A 6 -15.29 4.79 -4.43
C LEU A 6 -13.88 5.00 -3.87
N ALA A 7 -13.74 5.10 -2.54
CA ALA A 7 -12.42 5.20 -1.91
C ALA A 7 -11.60 3.93 -2.11
N ALA A 8 -12.22 2.76 -1.94
CA ALA A 8 -11.56 1.47 -2.17
C ALA A 8 -11.09 1.30 -3.63
N ASP A 9 -11.91 1.73 -4.60
CA ASP A 9 -11.52 1.67 -6.01
C ASP A 9 -10.33 2.62 -6.32
N LEU A 10 -10.29 3.78 -5.69
CA LEU A 10 -9.18 4.73 -5.83
C LEU A 10 -7.89 4.16 -5.21
N ASP A 11 -7.99 3.56 -4.03
CA ASP A 11 -6.88 2.88 -3.38
C ASP A 11 -6.36 1.72 -4.25
N ALA A 12 -7.25 0.92 -4.83
CA ALA A 12 -6.90 -0.17 -5.73
C ALA A 12 -6.16 0.33 -6.99
N GLN A 13 -6.63 1.43 -7.59
CA GLN A 13 -5.95 2.02 -8.75
C GLN A 13 -4.54 2.52 -8.41
N LEU A 14 -4.35 3.13 -7.24
CA LEU A 14 -3.04 3.56 -6.77
C LEU A 14 -2.14 2.35 -6.46
N ALA A 15 -2.66 1.33 -5.79
CA ALA A 15 -1.93 0.12 -5.43
C ALA A 15 -1.41 -0.63 -6.68
N GLN A 16 -2.23 -0.73 -7.73
CA GLN A 16 -1.84 -1.36 -9.00
C GLN A 16 -0.65 -0.67 -9.68
N LYS A 17 -0.35 0.60 -9.35
CA LYS A 17 0.83 1.31 -9.89
C LYS A 17 2.15 0.80 -9.34
N ALA A 18 2.15 -0.07 -8.32
CA ALA A 18 3.35 -0.76 -7.86
C ALA A 18 4.10 -1.44 -9.02
N HIS A 19 3.37 -2.07 -9.94
CA HIS A 19 3.95 -2.74 -11.11
C HIS A 19 4.58 -1.79 -12.14
N SER A 20 4.31 -0.51 -12.05
CA SER A 20 4.83 0.49 -13.01
C SER A 20 6.17 1.08 -12.60
N PHE A 21 6.67 0.78 -11.39
CA PHE A 21 7.99 1.22 -10.96
C PHE A 21 9.09 0.34 -11.57
N SER A 22 10.14 0.99 -12.09
CA SER A 22 11.34 0.31 -12.63
C SER A 22 12.21 -0.28 -11.52
N ASN A 23 12.21 0.32 -10.34
CA ASN A 23 12.97 -0.16 -9.20
C ASN A 23 12.15 -1.19 -8.43
N SER A 24 12.76 -2.32 -8.11
CA SER A 24 12.13 -3.36 -7.29
C SER A 24 13.09 -3.95 -6.28
N VAL A 25 12.58 -4.33 -5.12
CA VAL A 25 13.30 -5.04 -4.05
C VAL A 25 12.47 -6.20 -3.53
N GLY A 26 13.16 -7.18 -2.94
CA GLY A 26 12.54 -8.40 -2.46
C GLY A 26 12.26 -9.39 -3.58
N THR A 27 11.66 -10.51 -3.23
CA THR A 27 11.29 -11.59 -4.16
C THR A 27 9.98 -12.24 -3.72
N GLY A 28 9.16 -12.68 -4.67
CA GLY A 28 7.88 -13.33 -4.39
C GLY A 28 7.96 -14.68 -3.66
N SER A 29 9.15 -15.22 -3.44
CA SER A 29 9.38 -16.44 -2.66
C SER A 29 9.90 -16.18 -1.25
N ALA A 30 10.35 -14.96 -0.96
CA ALA A 30 10.88 -14.59 0.34
C ALA A 30 9.82 -13.89 1.20
N GLU A 31 9.92 -14.10 2.49
CA GLU A 31 9.13 -13.42 3.51
C GLU A 31 9.40 -11.91 3.50
N MET A 32 8.43 -11.14 3.96
CA MET A 32 8.61 -9.71 4.16
C MET A 32 9.41 -9.48 5.44
N LYS A 33 10.64 -8.96 5.28
CA LYS A 33 11.55 -8.67 6.39
C LYS A 33 11.96 -7.20 6.42
N ILE A 34 12.43 -6.77 7.57
CA ILE A 34 12.92 -5.40 7.76
C ILE A 34 14.10 -5.07 6.83
N ASP A 35 14.91 -6.07 6.49
CA ASP A 35 16.05 -5.92 5.56
C ASP A 35 15.58 -5.47 4.17
N VAL A 36 14.41 -5.93 3.71
CA VAL A 36 13.83 -5.52 2.43
C VAL A 36 13.46 -4.03 2.45
N LEU A 37 13.00 -3.51 3.61
CA LEU A 37 12.76 -2.07 3.78
C LEU A 37 14.07 -1.27 3.79
N PHE A 38 15.14 -1.80 4.36
CA PHE A 38 16.46 -1.15 4.27
C PHE A 38 16.99 -1.11 2.83
N ASP A 39 16.77 -2.17 2.04
CA ASP A 39 17.13 -2.17 0.61
C ASP A 39 16.28 -1.17 -0.18
N ALA A 40 14.99 -1.06 0.11
CA ALA A 40 14.13 -0.02 -0.47
C ALA A 40 14.63 1.38 -0.11
N MET A 41 14.96 1.62 1.18
CA MET A 41 15.51 2.89 1.64
C MET A 41 16.84 3.24 0.94
N LYS A 42 17.73 2.24 0.82
CA LYS A 42 19.00 2.41 0.10
C LYS A 42 18.77 2.81 -1.36
N THR A 43 17.82 2.17 -2.03
CA THR A 43 17.47 2.48 -3.42
C THR A 43 16.95 3.90 -3.56
N LEU A 44 16.01 4.32 -2.69
CA LEU A 44 15.46 5.67 -2.70
C LEU A 44 16.53 6.74 -2.44
N ARG A 45 17.42 6.49 -1.49
CA ARG A 45 18.51 7.44 -1.18
C ARG A 45 19.54 7.53 -2.30
N ASN A 46 19.86 6.41 -2.96
CA ASN A 46 20.75 6.41 -4.13
C ASN A 46 20.14 7.20 -5.30
N ASN A 47 18.82 7.19 -5.42
CA ASN A 47 18.08 7.97 -6.41
C ASN A 47 17.81 9.43 -5.97
N HIS A 48 18.38 9.86 -4.84
CA HIS A 48 18.19 11.20 -4.28
C HIS A 48 16.71 11.57 -4.00
N ALA A 49 15.86 10.58 -3.74
CA ALA A 49 14.47 10.83 -3.40
C ALA A 49 14.38 11.63 -2.10
N PRO A 50 13.62 12.74 -2.06
CA PRO A 50 13.45 13.52 -0.84
C PRO A 50 12.54 12.80 0.16
N GLY A 51 12.78 12.96 1.48
CA GLY A 51 11.84 12.50 2.51
C GLY A 51 10.65 13.45 2.68
N PRO A 52 9.59 13.06 3.39
CA PRO A 52 9.43 11.79 4.11
C PRO A 52 9.06 10.62 3.19
N TYR A 53 9.32 9.41 3.68
CA TYR A 53 9.02 8.17 2.95
C TYR A 53 7.84 7.44 3.56
N PHE A 54 7.06 6.77 2.71
CA PHE A 54 5.98 5.89 3.11
C PHE A 54 6.19 4.48 2.55
N TYR A 55 5.61 3.51 3.24
CA TYR A 55 5.45 2.15 2.77
C TYR A 55 3.96 1.78 2.85
N VAL A 56 3.39 1.32 1.75
CA VAL A 56 2.02 0.81 1.69
C VAL A 56 2.08 -0.64 1.26
N GLY A 57 1.77 -1.53 2.19
CA GLY A 57 1.75 -2.96 1.96
C GLY A 57 0.36 -3.57 2.07
N SER A 58 0.23 -4.82 1.66
CA SER A 58 -0.97 -5.60 1.94
C SER A 58 -1.08 -5.85 3.45
N THR A 59 -2.29 -6.15 3.90
CA THR A 59 -2.53 -6.54 5.30
C THR A 59 -1.67 -7.76 5.67
N GLU A 60 -1.51 -8.71 4.76
CA GLU A 60 -0.71 -9.91 4.98
C GLU A 60 0.80 -9.61 5.04
N GLN A 61 1.32 -8.72 4.18
CA GLN A 61 2.72 -8.31 4.24
C GLN A 61 3.13 -7.64 5.54
N VAL A 62 2.19 -7.04 6.24
CA VAL A 62 2.47 -6.33 7.50
C VAL A 62 2.09 -7.17 8.72
N TRP A 63 0.91 -7.79 8.72
CA TRP A 63 0.32 -8.40 9.90
C TRP A 63 0.39 -9.93 9.94
N ASP A 64 0.82 -10.59 8.86
CA ASP A 64 0.97 -12.04 8.90
C ASP A 64 2.07 -12.44 9.88
N LYS A 65 1.79 -13.48 10.64
CA LYS A 65 2.65 -13.99 11.70
C LYS A 65 3.91 -14.69 11.16
N THR A 66 3.82 -15.25 9.94
CA THR A 66 4.88 -16.10 9.37
C THR A 66 5.64 -15.37 8.25
N TYR A 67 4.94 -14.55 7.48
CA TYR A 67 5.50 -13.91 6.28
C TYR A 67 5.50 -12.39 6.33
N GLY A 68 4.93 -11.81 7.39
CA GLY A 68 4.78 -10.37 7.55
C GLY A 68 5.87 -9.70 8.38
N LEU A 69 5.97 -8.38 8.26
CA LEU A 69 6.90 -7.53 9.02
C LEU A 69 6.77 -7.67 10.54
N LEU A 70 5.58 -8.05 11.02
CA LEU A 70 5.31 -8.14 12.45
C LEU A 70 6.17 -9.23 13.13
N GLU A 71 6.49 -10.32 12.43
CA GLU A 71 7.36 -11.37 12.97
C GLU A 71 8.74 -10.83 13.29
N ASP A 72 9.37 -10.14 12.35
CA ASP A 72 10.67 -9.52 12.56
C ASP A 72 10.63 -8.47 13.66
N PHE A 73 9.56 -7.71 13.74
CA PHE A 73 9.39 -6.65 14.73
C PHE A 73 9.23 -7.19 16.14
N VAL A 74 8.51 -8.29 16.32
CA VAL A 74 8.32 -8.95 17.62
C VAL A 74 9.55 -9.76 18.02
N ASN A 75 10.21 -10.40 17.06
CA ASN A 75 11.36 -11.28 17.33
C ASN A 75 12.70 -10.53 17.44
N THR A 76 12.82 -9.34 16.91
CA THR A 76 14.08 -8.58 16.95
C THR A 76 14.20 -7.71 18.18
N SER A 77 14.72 -8.29 19.24
CA SER A 77 15.21 -7.55 20.41
C SER A 77 16.29 -6.50 20.09
N ASN A 78 16.77 -6.45 18.85
CA ASN A 78 17.86 -5.59 18.41
C ASN A 78 17.43 -4.26 17.78
N PHE A 79 16.19 -4.14 17.30
CA PHE A 79 15.75 -2.95 16.52
C PHE A 79 14.70 -2.09 17.23
N ALA A 80 13.88 -2.68 18.07
CA ALA A 80 12.87 -1.95 18.82
C ALA A 80 13.25 -1.99 20.30
N GLY A 81 13.39 -0.85 20.92
CA GLY A 81 13.40 -0.78 22.36
C GLY A 81 12.09 -1.35 22.91
N ALA A 82 12.12 -1.91 24.12
CA ALA A 82 10.94 -2.50 24.78
C ALA A 82 9.62 -1.68 24.67
N PRO A 83 9.64 -0.32 24.72
CA PRO A 83 8.42 0.47 24.55
C PRO A 83 7.76 0.34 23.17
N ALA A 84 8.55 0.28 22.10
CA ALA A 84 8.00 0.19 20.73
C ALA A 84 7.42 -1.20 20.44
N GLN A 85 8.03 -2.25 20.97
CA GLN A 85 7.48 -3.62 20.92
C GLN A 85 6.15 -3.71 21.67
N ASP A 86 6.09 -3.13 22.86
CA ASP A 86 4.87 -3.11 23.69
C ASP A 86 3.72 -2.39 22.97
N GLU A 87 4.00 -1.31 22.27
CA GLU A 87 3.00 -0.54 21.54
C GLU A 87 2.50 -1.29 20.30
N ALA A 88 3.37 -1.92 19.55
CA ALA A 88 3.00 -2.74 18.40
C ALA A 88 2.16 -3.96 18.82
N VAL A 89 2.56 -4.65 19.87
CA VAL A 89 1.85 -5.85 20.36
C VAL A 89 0.50 -5.49 21.00
N ARG A 90 0.42 -4.41 21.76
CA ARG A 90 -0.82 -4.03 22.47
C ARG A 90 -1.82 -3.31 21.58
N ASN A 91 -1.36 -2.40 20.75
CA ASN A 91 -2.22 -1.49 19.99
C ASN A 91 -2.31 -1.84 18.50
N GLY A 92 -1.51 -2.81 18.04
CA GLY A 92 -1.40 -3.14 16.62
C GLY A 92 -0.84 -1.98 15.78
N TYR A 93 -0.09 -1.08 16.37
CA TYR A 93 0.47 0.07 15.70
C TYR A 93 1.91 -0.19 15.27
N VAL A 94 2.15 -0.33 13.98
CA VAL A 94 3.50 -0.49 13.42
C VAL A 94 4.20 0.87 13.31
N GLY A 95 3.45 1.92 13.00
CA GLY A 95 3.94 3.27 13.00
C GLY A 95 5.03 3.52 11.99
N ARG A 96 6.22 3.91 12.47
CA ARG A 96 7.38 4.23 11.65
C ARG A 96 8.46 3.16 11.80
N LEU A 97 8.83 2.52 10.68
CA LEU A 97 9.81 1.44 10.64
C LEU A 97 10.84 1.68 9.53
N ALA A 98 12.12 1.48 9.82
CA ALA A 98 13.23 1.69 8.88
C ALA A 98 13.22 3.06 8.17
N GLY A 99 12.58 4.07 8.76
CA GLY A 99 12.43 5.41 8.19
C GLY A 99 11.21 5.60 7.30
N PHE A 100 10.37 4.58 7.15
CA PHE A 100 9.08 4.64 6.43
C PHE A 100 7.92 4.79 7.42
N ASP A 101 6.94 5.59 7.05
CA ASP A 101 5.62 5.55 7.66
C ASP A 101 4.86 4.36 7.06
N VAL A 102 4.57 3.35 7.90
CA VAL A 102 3.98 2.07 7.46
C VAL A 102 2.46 2.18 7.42
N LEU A 103 1.90 1.94 6.26
CA LEU A 103 0.47 1.93 5.99
C LEU A 103 0.06 0.57 5.42
N THR A 104 -1.18 0.18 5.64
CA THR A 104 -1.74 -1.06 5.10
C THR A 104 -3.00 -0.78 4.32
N THR A 105 -3.19 -1.52 3.23
CA THR A 105 -4.43 -1.53 2.47
C THR A 105 -4.81 -2.95 2.06
N PRO A 106 -6.10 -3.32 2.13
CA PRO A 106 -6.57 -4.61 1.63
C PRO A 106 -6.60 -4.68 0.10
N GLU A 107 -6.47 -3.53 -0.58
CA GLU A 107 -6.56 -3.43 -2.03
C GLU A 107 -5.27 -3.89 -2.76
N ILE A 108 -4.17 -4.08 -2.04
CA ILE A 108 -3.00 -4.77 -2.56
C ILE A 108 -3.28 -6.27 -2.51
N THR A 109 -3.83 -6.78 -3.59
CA THR A 109 -4.09 -8.21 -3.74
C THR A 109 -2.88 -8.89 -4.37
N GLY A 110 -2.46 -9.99 -3.74
CA GLY A 110 -1.35 -10.77 -4.26
C GLY A 110 -1.72 -11.56 -5.53
N SER A 111 -0.70 -12.01 -6.23
CA SER A 111 -0.86 -12.96 -7.33
C SER A 111 -1.21 -14.34 -6.78
N VAL A 112 -2.49 -14.67 -6.76
CA VAL A 112 -3.02 -15.95 -6.26
C VAL A 112 -2.71 -17.13 -7.20
N SER A 113 -2.14 -16.87 -8.38
CA SER A 113 -1.94 -17.86 -9.44
C SER A 113 -0.64 -18.68 -9.31
N ALA A 114 0.21 -18.33 -8.37
CA ALA A 114 1.49 -19.00 -8.18
C ALA A 114 1.42 -20.03 -7.05
N SER A 115 2.22 -21.08 -7.15
CA SER A 115 2.48 -22.01 -6.05
C SER A 115 3.03 -21.33 -4.78
N THR A 116 3.47 -20.08 -4.93
CA THR A 116 3.88 -19.16 -3.87
C THR A 116 3.16 -17.83 -4.08
N PRO A 117 2.05 -17.59 -3.39
CA PRO A 117 1.35 -16.31 -3.49
C PRO A 117 2.26 -15.17 -3.01
N ASN A 118 2.24 -14.07 -3.75
CA ASN A 118 3.06 -12.89 -3.45
C ASN A 118 2.24 -11.61 -3.59
N ALA A 119 2.67 -10.56 -2.94
CA ALA A 119 2.07 -9.24 -3.06
C ALA A 119 3.12 -8.19 -3.38
N ASP A 120 2.69 -7.14 -4.07
CA ASP A 120 3.52 -6.03 -4.50
C ASP A 120 3.13 -4.77 -3.74
N ALA A 121 3.94 -4.40 -2.78
CA ALA A 121 3.81 -3.17 -2.01
C ALA A 121 4.54 -1.99 -2.71
N ILE A 122 4.25 -0.79 -2.24
CA ILE A 122 4.88 0.44 -2.70
C ILE A 122 5.66 1.05 -1.54
N ALA A 123 6.93 1.34 -1.77
CA ALA A 123 7.75 2.16 -0.90
C ALA A 123 8.21 3.41 -1.68
N GLY A 124 8.10 4.59 -1.11
CA GLY A 124 8.49 5.79 -1.84
C GLY A 124 8.24 7.09 -1.11
N ASN A 125 8.38 8.16 -1.86
CA ASN A 125 8.01 9.51 -1.48
C ASN A 125 6.63 9.85 -2.07
N LYS A 126 5.92 10.80 -1.46
CA LYS A 126 4.62 11.30 -1.95
C LYS A 126 4.63 11.81 -3.40
N GLU A 127 5.78 12.14 -3.95
CA GLU A 127 5.94 12.59 -5.34
C GLU A 127 6.12 11.44 -6.34
N CYS A 128 6.20 10.17 -5.88
CA CYS A 128 6.32 9.04 -6.78
C CYS A 128 5.03 8.73 -7.53
N LEU A 129 3.88 9.02 -6.93
CA LEU A 129 2.55 8.78 -7.48
C LEU A 129 1.78 10.08 -7.64
N ALA A 130 0.92 10.13 -8.64
CA ALA A 130 -0.04 11.20 -8.83
C ALA A 130 -1.41 10.62 -9.15
N PHE A 131 -2.44 11.35 -8.73
CA PHE A 131 -3.80 11.11 -9.14
C PHE A 131 -4.33 12.37 -9.82
N ALA A 132 -4.78 12.24 -11.06
CA ALA A 132 -5.40 13.32 -11.81
C ALA A 132 -6.90 13.06 -11.93
N TRP A 133 -7.70 14.08 -11.70
CA TRP A 133 -9.15 14.01 -11.89
C TRP A 133 -9.62 15.08 -12.87
N SER A 134 -10.75 14.81 -13.53
CA SER A 134 -11.36 15.72 -14.45
C SER A 134 -12.65 16.30 -13.84
N GLY A 135 -12.80 17.62 -13.91
CA GLY A 135 -13.98 18.34 -13.41
C GLY A 135 -13.72 19.07 -12.10
N ASP A 136 -14.69 19.85 -11.68
CA ASP A 136 -14.65 20.62 -10.45
C ASP A 136 -14.93 19.74 -9.22
N ASP A 137 -15.69 18.65 -9.41
CA ASP A 137 -16.05 17.70 -8.37
C ASP A 137 -15.35 16.34 -8.62
N LEU A 138 -14.58 15.88 -7.63
CA LEU A 138 -13.92 14.57 -7.66
C LEU A 138 -14.95 13.44 -7.76
N ILE A 139 -16.07 13.57 -7.06
CA ILE A 139 -17.13 12.56 -7.00
C ILE A 139 -18.45 13.22 -7.36
N ARG A 140 -19.15 12.66 -8.35
CA ARG A 140 -20.52 13.04 -8.70
C ARG A 140 -21.48 11.95 -8.24
N VAL A 141 -22.49 12.34 -7.49
CA VAL A 141 -23.53 11.43 -7.00
C VAL A 141 -24.84 11.82 -7.63
N GLU A 142 -25.49 10.88 -8.29
CA GLU A 142 -26.78 11.07 -8.92
C GLU A 142 -27.81 10.08 -8.35
N GLU A 143 -29.04 10.56 -8.16
CA GLU A 143 -30.16 9.70 -7.82
C GLU A 143 -30.93 9.35 -9.08
N GLU A 144 -31.02 8.07 -9.40
CA GLU A 144 -31.86 7.53 -10.45
C GLU A 144 -33.11 6.92 -9.82
N ARG A 145 -34.27 7.49 -10.17
CA ARG A 145 -35.56 7.03 -9.67
C ARG A 145 -36.31 6.24 -10.73
N GLU A 146 -36.47 4.95 -10.49
CA GLU A 146 -37.27 4.09 -11.37
C GLU A 146 -38.75 4.08 -10.92
N GLY A 147 -39.57 4.96 -11.46
CA GLY A 147 -40.95 5.18 -11.02
C GLY A 147 -41.85 3.96 -11.12
N SER A 148 -41.59 3.04 -12.06
CA SER A 148 -42.35 1.79 -12.25
C SER A 148 -42.11 0.74 -11.16
N LYS A 149 -41.00 0.82 -10.44
CA LYS A 149 -40.61 -0.16 -9.42
C LYS A 149 -40.53 0.41 -7.98
N LEU A 150 -40.89 1.69 -7.79
CA LEU A 150 -40.74 2.40 -6.51
C LEU A 150 -39.33 2.24 -5.93
N LYS A 151 -38.32 2.19 -6.80
CA LYS A 151 -36.91 2.01 -6.46
C LYS A 151 -36.12 3.29 -6.75
N SER A 152 -35.33 3.75 -5.80
CA SER A 152 -34.29 4.76 -6.03
C SER A 152 -32.93 4.10 -5.99
N SER A 153 -32.12 4.38 -6.98
CA SER A 153 -30.72 3.94 -7.06
C SER A 153 -29.82 5.17 -6.96
N TRP A 154 -28.75 5.06 -6.18
CA TRP A 154 -27.73 6.11 -6.08
C TRP A 154 -26.51 5.67 -6.88
N VAL A 155 -26.14 6.46 -7.87
CA VAL A 155 -24.97 6.20 -8.71
C VAL A 155 -23.90 7.21 -8.37
N GLY A 156 -22.75 6.73 -7.94
CA GLY A 156 -21.57 7.55 -7.75
C GLY A 156 -20.58 7.31 -8.88
N SER A 157 -20.08 8.37 -9.46
CA SER A 157 -19.05 8.32 -10.49
C SER A 157 -17.94 9.30 -10.21
N TYR A 158 -16.72 8.94 -10.62
CA TYR A 158 -15.61 9.87 -10.67
C TYR A 158 -14.83 9.66 -11.98
N PHE A 159 -14.17 10.70 -12.44
CA PHE A 159 -13.32 10.66 -13.62
C PHE A 159 -11.90 11.01 -13.20
N GLY A 160 -11.07 10.01 -13.05
CA GLY A 160 -9.69 10.20 -12.64
C GLY A 160 -8.83 9.02 -13.06
N ALA A 161 -7.53 9.23 -12.99
CA ALA A 161 -6.53 8.21 -13.26
C ALA A 161 -5.33 8.36 -12.34
N ALA A 162 -4.84 7.24 -11.83
CA ALA A 162 -3.58 7.16 -11.11
C ALA A 162 -2.41 6.99 -12.09
N GLY A 163 -1.27 7.56 -11.79
CA GLY A 163 -0.06 7.43 -12.58
C GLY A 163 1.20 7.53 -11.74
N VAL A 164 2.31 7.03 -12.28
CA VAL A 164 3.64 7.26 -11.72
C VAL A 164 4.11 8.63 -12.18
N LEU A 165 4.46 9.50 -11.23
CA LEU A 165 4.96 10.84 -11.50
C LEU A 165 6.48 10.87 -11.58
N ALA A 166 7.14 10.31 -10.57
CA ALA A 166 8.60 10.20 -10.53
C ALA A 166 8.99 8.76 -10.22
N ASP A 167 9.33 7.99 -11.25
CA ASP A 167 9.68 6.56 -11.15
C ASP A 167 10.88 6.32 -10.22
N SER A 168 11.88 7.20 -10.23
CA SER A 168 13.05 7.10 -9.36
C SER A 168 12.75 7.27 -7.86
N TYR A 169 11.59 7.84 -7.52
CA TYR A 169 11.16 8.13 -6.14
C TYR A 169 10.23 7.07 -5.58
N GLY A 170 9.97 6.01 -6.34
CA GLY A 170 9.20 4.85 -5.94
C GLY A 170 9.96 3.55 -6.13
N VAL A 171 9.64 2.57 -5.30
CA VAL A 171 10.21 1.23 -5.32
C VAL A 171 9.09 0.22 -5.11
N ARG A 172 9.00 -0.76 -5.99
CA ARG A 172 8.13 -1.92 -5.83
C ARG A 172 8.75 -2.88 -4.82
N VAL A 173 8.03 -3.24 -3.79
CA VAL A 173 8.46 -4.19 -2.77
C VAL A 173 7.68 -5.48 -2.93
N ILE A 174 8.40 -6.55 -3.27
CA ILE A 174 7.80 -7.85 -3.57
C ILE A 174 8.10 -8.80 -2.42
N SER A 175 7.07 -9.44 -1.87
CA SER A 175 7.26 -10.47 -0.86
C SER A 175 6.20 -11.56 -0.96
N ARG A 176 6.52 -12.72 -0.39
CA ARG A 176 5.57 -13.81 -0.21
C ARG A 176 4.49 -13.39 0.78
N ILE A 177 3.28 -13.86 0.53
CA ILE A 177 2.15 -13.81 1.45
C ILE A 177 1.66 -15.22 1.75
N GLY A 178 0.94 -15.43 2.84
CA GLY A 178 0.47 -16.72 3.31
C GLY A 178 -0.61 -17.36 2.45
#